data_2b1eb98ea8a09b637f94890e28cd8a5c
#
_entry.id   2b1eb98ea8a09b637f94890e28cd8a5c
#
_cell.length_a   1.000
_cell.length_b   1.000
_cell.length_c   1.000
_cell.angle_alpha   90.00
_cell.angle_beta   90.00
_cell.angle_gamma   90.00
#
_symmetry.space_group_name_H-M   'P 1'
#
loop_
_entity.id
_entity.type
_entity.pdbx_description
1 polymer ?
#
loop_
_entity_poly.entity_id
_entity_poly.type
_entity_poly.pdbx_seq_one_letter_code
_entity_poly.pdbx_strand_id
1 'polypeptide(L)'
;MQTFLPVPDFTESARLLDNPRLGKQRVECLQVLRALELPDYGWANHPVVVMWRGHTAGLVVYALAMVRVWKERGFADSTEQLIAEFAPDAAEIGRAHV
;
A
#
# COMPACT_ATOMS: atom_id res chain seq x y z
N MET A 1 -10.98 -2.69 -1.20
CA MET A 1 -9.61 -3.28 -1.15
C MET A 1 -9.72 -4.75 -0.82
N GLN A 2 -9.14 -5.57 -1.64
CA GLN A 2 -9.09 -6.99 -1.38
C GLN A 2 -7.85 -7.29 -0.55
N THR A 3 -8.03 -7.92 0.59
CA THR A 3 -6.95 -8.11 1.55
C THR A 3 -6.33 -9.49 1.50
N PHE A 4 -7.05 -10.46 0.96
CA PHE A 4 -6.53 -11.80 0.86
C PHE A 4 -6.31 -12.13 -0.59
N LEU A 5 -5.05 -12.32 -0.92
CA LEU A 5 -4.67 -12.81 -2.22
C LEU A 5 -4.23 -14.24 -2.00
N PRO A 6 -4.88 -15.19 -2.64
CA PRO A 6 -4.47 -16.60 -2.53
C PRO A 6 -3.04 -16.77 -2.99
N VAL A 7 -2.64 -15.96 -3.95
CA VAL A 7 -1.26 -15.83 -4.34
C VAL A 7 -0.84 -14.43 -3.99
N PRO A 8 0.10 -14.25 -3.08
CA PRO A 8 0.47 -12.91 -2.63
C PRO A 8 1.35 -12.19 -3.65
N ASP A 9 0.93 -12.15 -4.89
CA ASP A 9 1.58 -11.35 -5.90
C ASP A 9 0.85 -10.01 -5.99
N PHE A 10 1.28 -9.11 -5.15
CA PHE A 10 0.69 -7.78 -5.09
C PHE A 10 0.95 -6.98 -6.37
N THR A 11 2.07 -7.24 -7.02
CA THR A 11 2.40 -6.58 -8.28
C THR A 11 1.40 -6.98 -9.37
N GLU A 12 1.08 -8.27 -9.44
CA GLU A 12 0.09 -8.76 -10.40
C GLU A 12 -1.29 -8.16 -10.11
N SER A 13 -1.66 -8.08 -8.84
CA SER A 13 -2.92 -7.45 -8.45
C SER A 13 -2.97 -5.98 -8.87
N ALA A 14 -1.85 -5.27 -8.71
CA ALA A 14 -1.76 -3.87 -9.12
C ALA A 14 -1.93 -3.73 -10.64
N ARG A 15 -1.38 -4.64 -11.41
CA ARG A 15 -1.46 -4.60 -12.87
C ARG A 15 -2.86 -4.79 -13.40
N LEU A 16 -3.74 -5.44 -12.63
CA LEU A 16 -5.13 -5.64 -13.00
C LEU A 16 -5.99 -4.38 -12.86
N LEU A 17 -5.51 -3.39 -12.13
CA LEU A 17 -6.25 -2.15 -11.91
C LEU A 17 -6.05 -1.18 -13.07
N ASP A 18 -7.12 -0.46 -13.43
CA ASP A 18 -7.00 0.64 -14.38
C ASP A 18 -6.28 1.83 -13.72
N ASN A 19 -5.93 2.84 -14.51
CA ASN A 19 -5.14 3.96 -14.00
C ASN A 19 -5.84 4.71 -12.85
N PRO A 20 -7.12 5.10 -12.96
CA PRO A 20 -7.77 5.80 -11.85
C PRO A 20 -7.81 4.98 -10.57
N ARG A 21 -8.10 3.69 -10.68
CA ARG A 21 -8.17 2.81 -9.49
C ARG A 21 -6.82 2.56 -8.88
N LEU A 22 -5.79 2.38 -9.70
CA LEU A 22 -4.43 2.17 -9.22
C LEU A 22 -3.93 3.42 -8.49
N GLY A 23 -4.13 4.60 -9.07
CA GLY A 23 -3.73 5.86 -8.45
C GLY A 23 -4.42 6.07 -7.11
N LYS A 24 -5.72 5.80 -7.06
CA LYS A 24 -6.50 5.92 -5.83
C LYS A 24 -6.05 4.92 -4.78
N GLN A 25 -5.81 3.67 -5.17
CA GLN A 25 -5.39 2.62 -4.24
C GLN A 25 -4.06 2.96 -3.59
N ARG A 26 -3.12 3.48 -4.35
CA ARG A 26 -1.82 3.93 -3.88
C ARG A 26 -1.95 4.98 -2.76
N VAL A 27 -2.82 5.96 -2.97
CA VAL A 27 -3.04 7.03 -1.98
C VAL A 27 -3.82 6.48 -0.78
N GLU A 28 -4.81 5.64 -1.00
CA GLU A 28 -5.59 5.05 0.08
C GLU A 28 -4.73 4.19 1.00
N CYS A 29 -3.75 3.45 0.44
CA CYS A 29 -2.83 2.68 1.26
C CYS A 29 -2.07 3.57 2.23
N LEU A 30 -1.61 4.73 1.77
CA LEU A 30 -0.93 5.68 2.65
C LEU A 30 -1.87 6.19 3.75
N GLN A 31 -3.12 6.49 3.40
CA GLN A 31 -4.11 6.94 4.37
C GLN A 31 -4.39 5.87 5.42
N VAL A 32 -4.51 4.60 5.01
CA VAL A 32 -4.71 3.50 5.94
C VAL A 32 -3.50 3.33 6.86
N LEU A 33 -2.28 3.42 6.32
CA LEU A 33 -1.06 3.36 7.13
C LEU A 33 -1.03 4.45 8.18
N ARG A 34 -1.39 5.68 7.81
CA ARG A 34 -1.46 6.78 8.76
C ARG A 34 -2.50 6.51 9.85
N ALA A 35 -3.65 5.97 9.47
CA ALA A 35 -4.70 5.65 10.43
C ALA A 35 -4.29 4.53 11.38
N LEU A 36 -3.48 3.56 10.92
CA LEU A 36 -2.99 2.47 11.76
C LEU A 36 -1.97 2.94 12.78
N GLU A 37 -1.11 3.89 12.40
CA GLU A 37 0.06 4.25 13.19
C GLU A 37 -0.03 5.61 13.89
N LEU A 38 -0.96 6.47 13.47
CA LEU A 38 -1.12 7.80 14.06
C LEU A 38 -2.40 7.84 14.89
N PRO A 39 -2.29 8.03 16.23
CA PRO A 39 -3.46 7.88 17.11
C PRO A 39 -4.57 8.91 16.87
N ASP A 40 -4.23 10.06 16.32
CA ASP A 40 -5.21 11.14 16.12
C ASP A 40 -5.78 11.19 14.69
N TYR A 41 -5.48 10.20 13.88
CA TYR A 41 -5.97 10.19 12.51
C TYR A 41 -7.44 9.77 12.48
N GLY A 42 -8.26 10.50 11.73
CA GLY A 42 -9.71 10.38 11.78
C GLY A 42 -10.31 9.08 11.28
N TRP A 43 -9.52 8.19 10.69
CA TRP A 43 -9.98 6.95 10.10
C TRP A 43 -9.79 5.71 10.99
N ALA A 44 -9.40 5.90 12.25
CA ALA A 44 -8.98 4.79 13.12
C ALA A 44 -10.01 3.66 13.21
N ASN A 45 -11.30 3.96 13.10
CA ASN A 45 -12.37 2.94 13.20
C ASN A 45 -12.97 2.56 11.86
N HIS A 46 -12.41 3.02 10.76
CA HIS A 46 -12.89 2.64 9.43
C HIS A 46 -12.68 1.13 9.21
N PRO A 47 -13.64 0.42 8.60
CA PRO A 47 -13.50 -1.04 8.41
C PRO A 47 -12.22 -1.47 7.71
N VAL A 48 -11.74 -0.71 6.72
CA VAL A 48 -10.48 -1.01 6.03
C VAL A 48 -9.30 -0.92 6.98
N VAL A 49 -9.29 0.08 7.86
CA VAL A 49 -8.22 0.24 8.85
C VAL A 49 -8.24 -0.90 9.86
N VAL A 50 -9.43 -1.25 10.35
CA VAL A 50 -9.59 -2.36 11.30
C VAL A 50 -9.06 -3.66 10.68
N MET A 51 -9.34 -3.88 9.40
CA MET A 51 -8.93 -5.07 8.68
C MET A 51 -7.41 -5.22 8.61
N TRP A 52 -6.69 -4.11 8.44
CA TRP A 52 -5.23 -4.11 8.36
C TRP A 52 -4.54 -3.98 9.71
N ARG A 53 -5.29 -3.81 10.79
CA ARG A 53 -4.71 -3.63 12.12
C ARG A 53 -3.83 -4.82 12.49
N GLY A 54 -2.59 -4.55 12.89
CA GLY A 54 -1.60 -5.57 13.17
C GLY A 54 -0.83 -6.07 11.96
N HIS A 55 -1.08 -5.51 10.77
CA HIS A 55 -0.46 -5.95 9.51
C HIS A 55 0.24 -4.82 8.77
N THR A 56 0.82 -3.87 9.49
CA THR A 56 1.47 -2.69 8.90
C THR A 56 2.53 -3.07 7.87
N ALA A 57 3.41 -4.02 8.19
CA ALA A 57 4.47 -4.44 7.27
C ALA A 57 3.89 -4.99 5.96
N GLY A 58 2.85 -5.82 6.06
CA GLY A 58 2.18 -6.37 4.88
C GLY A 58 1.55 -5.29 4.02
N LEU A 59 0.93 -4.30 4.66
CA LEU A 59 0.31 -3.20 3.94
C LEU A 59 1.36 -2.34 3.23
N VAL A 60 2.54 -2.13 3.85
CA VAL A 60 3.64 -1.41 3.21
C VAL A 60 4.07 -2.13 1.94
N VAL A 61 4.25 -3.44 1.99
CA VAL A 61 4.64 -4.23 0.81
C VAL A 61 3.57 -4.12 -0.28
N TYR A 62 2.31 -4.25 0.09
CA TYR A 62 1.19 -4.12 -0.84
C TYR A 62 1.16 -2.73 -1.49
N ALA A 63 1.30 -1.69 -0.67
CA ALA A 63 1.26 -0.31 -1.15
C ALA A 63 2.42 -0.01 -2.11
N LEU A 64 3.62 -0.52 -1.80
CA LEU A 64 4.77 -0.32 -2.66
C LEU A 64 4.61 -1.04 -4.01
N ALA A 65 3.92 -2.17 -4.04
CA ALA A 65 3.58 -2.83 -5.30
C ALA A 65 2.68 -1.94 -6.16
N MET A 66 1.69 -1.27 -5.54
CA MET A 66 0.83 -0.32 -6.24
C MET A 66 1.64 0.83 -6.81
N VAL A 67 2.55 1.40 -6.00
CA VAL A 67 3.43 2.49 -6.43
C VAL A 67 4.31 2.06 -7.59
N ARG A 68 4.89 0.87 -7.52
CA ARG A 68 5.76 0.39 -8.59
C ARG A 68 5.03 0.32 -9.92
N VAL A 69 3.86 -0.29 -9.95
CA VAL A 69 3.09 -0.42 -11.20
C VAL A 69 2.67 0.95 -11.70
N TRP A 70 2.30 1.85 -10.80
CA TRP A 70 1.98 3.24 -11.14
C TRP A 70 3.14 3.91 -11.87
N LYS A 71 4.36 3.77 -11.34
CA LYS A 71 5.56 4.35 -11.93
C LYS A 71 5.93 3.66 -13.24
N GLU A 72 5.74 2.35 -13.35
CA GLU A 72 5.97 1.61 -14.59
C GLU A 72 5.10 2.13 -15.73
N ARG A 73 3.92 2.63 -15.40
CA ARG A 73 3.00 3.22 -16.39
C ARG A 73 3.36 4.65 -16.78
N GLY A 74 4.46 5.18 -16.24
CA GLY A 74 4.96 6.51 -16.59
C GLY A 74 4.45 7.65 -15.72
N PHE A 75 3.74 7.35 -14.64
CA PHE A 75 3.19 8.38 -13.76
C PHE A 75 4.16 8.73 -12.64
N ALA A 76 4.18 9.99 -12.24
CA ALA A 76 4.96 10.44 -11.10
C ALA A 76 4.30 10.01 -9.78
N ASP A 77 5.12 9.75 -8.77
CA ASP A 77 4.64 9.38 -7.44
C ASP A 77 5.38 10.15 -6.36
N SER A 78 4.64 10.58 -5.36
CA SER A 78 5.19 11.26 -4.17
C SER A 78 4.96 10.47 -2.89
N THR A 79 4.38 9.27 -2.96
CA THR A 79 3.96 8.52 -1.78
C THR A 79 4.93 7.42 -1.38
N GLU A 80 5.83 7.01 -2.26
CA GLU A 80 6.71 5.86 -2.01
C GLU A 80 7.51 5.99 -0.72
N GLN A 81 8.19 7.11 -0.54
CA GLN A 81 9.01 7.33 0.64
C GLN A 81 8.17 7.40 1.92
N LEU A 82 7.03 8.06 1.83
CA LEU A 82 6.12 8.18 2.97
C LEU A 82 5.58 6.81 3.40
N ILE A 83 5.27 5.96 2.44
CA ILE A 83 4.82 4.60 2.71
C ILE A 83 5.95 3.78 3.33
N ALA A 84 7.14 3.84 2.74
CA ALA A 84 8.29 3.05 3.19
C ALA A 84 8.68 3.36 4.63
N GLU A 85 8.49 4.58 5.09
CA GLU A 85 8.85 5.01 6.44
C GLU A 85 8.05 4.28 7.53
N PHE A 86 6.88 3.75 7.20
CA PHE A 86 6.08 3.01 8.18
C PHE A 86 6.67 1.65 8.53
N ALA A 87 7.41 1.04 7.62
CA ALA A 87 8.08 -0.24 7.87
C ALA A 87 9.29 -0.37 6.94
N PRO A 88 10.41 0.31 7.25
CA PRO A 88 11.56 0.35 6.35
C PRO A 88 12.13 -1.03 5.99
N ASP A 89 12.16 -1.96 6.94
CA ASP A 89 12.69 -3.30 6.69
C ASP A 89 11.79 -4.06 5.71
N ALA A 90 10.48 -3.97 5.89
CA ALA A 90 9.52 -4.59 4.98
C ALA A 90 9.58 -3.95 3.59
N ALA A 91 9.77 -2.64 3.53
CA ALA A 91 9.90 -1.92 2.27
C ALA A 91 11.11 -2.41 1.48
N GLU A 92 12.23 -2.63 2.15
CA GLU A 92 13.44 -3.12 1.52
C GLU A 92 13.25 -4.54 0.99
N ILE A 93 12.64 -5.42 1.77
CA ILE A 93 12.32 -6.77 1.34
C ILE A 93 11.38 -6.75 0.14
N GLY A 94 10.36 -5.90 0.17
CA GLY A 94 9.43 -5.76 -0.94
C GLY A 94 10.11 -5.32 -2.23
N ARG A 95 11.09 -4.43 -2.13
CA ARG A 95 11.86 -3.98 -3.29
C ARG A 95 12.73 -5.10 -3.87
N ALA A 96 13.23 -5.98 -3.03
CA ALA A 96 14.09 -7.08 -3.45
C ALA A 96 13.31 -8.18 -4.19
N HIS A 97 12.01 -8.26 -3.98
CA HIS A 97 11.14 -9.25 -4.62
C HIS A 97 10.55 -8.78 -5.95
N VAL A 98 11.19 -7.90 -6.58
CA VAL A 98 10.70 -7.29 -7.82
C VAL A 98 10.98 -8.16 -9.04
#